data_45c03d85a1b9c144a25a02d6181a2a8c
#
_entry.id   45c03d85a1b9c144a25a02d6181a2a8c
#
_cell.length_a   1.000
_cell.length_b   1.000
_cell.length_c   1.000
_cell.angle_alpha   90.00
_cell.angle_beta   90.00
_cell.angle_gamma   90.00
#
_symmetry.space_group_name_H-M   'P 1'
#
loop_
_entity.id
_entity.type
_entity.pdbx_description
1 polymer ?
#
loop_
_entity_poly.entity_id
_entity_poly.type
_entity_poly.pdbx_seq_one_letter_code
_entity_poly.pdbx_strand_id
1 'polypeptide(L)'
;MKNHFEALVDGLADQGYAIVDNFLSVKEVVAILELDEFKNAVLHFKKAGIGKRHDKQINESIRGDYIQWIDKQKSAEPLTLYLKRLEELIQYINQTLFQSLKDYEVHMTVYPAGSFYKRHLDQFKADDHRKLSVICYLNTNWKEDEGGQLRMHLPAPHLPTLRGEGGQERTKDVFPTAGRLVCFRSDQIEHEVLPATRERLSLTGWMLDQLVELRYL
;
A
#
# COMPACT_ATOMS: atom_id res chain seq x y z
N MET A 1 19.32 -2.35 3.37
CA MET A 1 18.10 -2.03 4.14
C MET A 1 18.16 -0.65 4.78
N LYS A 2 19.23 -0.29 5.54
CA LYS A 2 19.34 1.04 6.19
C LYS A 2 19.09 2.21 5.20
N ASN A 3 19.73 2.22 4.04
CA ASN A 3 19.55 3.27 3.03
C ASN A 3 18.10 3.35 2.52
N HIS A 4 17.36 2.22 2.49
CA HIS A 4 15.92 2.24 2.13
C HIS A 4 15.10 2.92 3.22
N PHE A 5 15.40 2.68 4.50
CA PHE A 5 14.68 3.30 5.61
C PHE A 5 14.95 4.81 5.69
N GLU A 6 16.19 5.23 5.47
CA GLU A 6 16.54 6.65 5.37
C GLU A 6 15.74 7.33 4.24
N ALA A 7 15.76 6.77 3.02
CA ALA A 7 15.00 7.32 1.90
C ALA A 7 13.47 7.37 2.14
N LEU A 8 12.92 6.36 2.85
CA LEU A 8 11.51 6.35 3.22
C LEU A 8 11.17 7.47 4.21
N VAL A 9 12.01 7.65 5.23
CA VAL A 9 11.79 8.68 6.26
C VAL A 9 11.95 10.08 5.67
N ASP A 10 12.98 10.32 4.86
CA ASP A 10 13.21 11.60 4.20
C ASP A 10 12.01 11.98 3.31
N GLY A 11 11.54 11.05 2.46
CA GLY A 11 10.39 11.30 1.61
C GLY A 11 9.09 11.54 2.39
N LEU A 12 8.85 10.80 3.48
CA LEU A 12 7.70 11.01 4.35
C LEU A 12 7.75 12.38 5.06
N ALA A 13 8.94 12.82 5.49
CA ALA A 13 9.13 14.12 6.13
C ALA A 13 8.93 15.28 5.15
N ASP A 14 9.51 15.18 3.94
CA ASP A 14 9.56 16.26 2.97
C ASP A 14 8.23 16.45 2.24
N GLN A 15 7.58 15.37 1.83
CA GLN A 15 6.44 15.44 0.91
C GLN A 15 5.26 14.54 1.29
N GLY A 16 5.34 13.84 2.43
CA GLY A 16 4.28 12.97 2.93
C GLY A 16 4.21 11.60 2.25
N TYR A 17 5.10 11.30 1.31
CA TYR A 17 5.22 9.98 0.68
C TYR A 17 6.67 9.66 0.30
N ALA A 18 6.95 8.39 0.13
CA ALA A 18 8.23 7.91 -0.37
C ALA A 18 8.04 6.71 -1.31
N ILE A 19 8.95 6.56 -2.26
CA ILE A 19 8.99 5.45 -3.21
C ILE A 19 10.42 4.90 -3.17
N VAL A 20 10.55 3.61 -2.90
CA VAL A 20 11.85 2.94 -2.82
C VAL A 20 11.83 1.69 -3.67
N ASP A 21 12.78 1.59 -4.59
CA ASP A 21 12.97 0.42 -5.42
C ASP A 21 13.80 -0.65 -4.69
N ASN A 22 13.61 -1.90 -5.07
CA ASN A 22 14.33 -3.05 -4.49
C ASN A 22 14.20 -3.21 -2.97
N PHE A 23 13.09 -2.78 -2.38
CA PHE A 23 12.75 -3.08 -0.98
C PHE A 23 12.64 -4.60 -0.76
N LEU A 24 12.08 -5.32 -1.73
CA LEU A 24 12.23 -6.75 -1.90
C LEU A 24 13.11 -7.01 -3.13
N SER A 25 14.04 -7.93 -3.01
CA SER A 25 14.80 -8.43 -4.16
C SER A 25 13.90 -9.23 -5.10
N VAL A 26 14.30 -9.38 -6.35
CA VAL A 26 13.57 -10.22 -7.33
C VAL A 26 13.40 -11.65 -6.82
N LYS A 27 14.41 -12.22 -6.14
CA LYS A 27 14.32 -13.57 -5.55
C LYS A 27 13.25 -13.66 -4.48
N GLU A 28 13.14 -12.66 -3.61
CA GLU A 28 12.13 -12.61 -2.56
C GLU A 28 10.72 -12.43 -3.16
N VAL A 29 10.58 -11.58 -4.18
CA VAL A 29 9.32 -11.44 -4.92
C VAL A 29 8.89 -12.77 -5.54
N VAL A 30 9.79 -13.45 -6.25
CA VAL A 30 9.50 -14.77 -6.86
C VAL A 30 9.11 -15.79 -5.79
N ALA A 31 9.82 -15.83 -4.65
CA ALA A 31 9.50 -16.74 -3.57
C ALA A 31 8.11 -16.46 -2.95
N ILE A 32 7.69 -15.19 -2.85
CA ILE A 32 6.33 -14.82 -2.40
C ILE A 32 5.28 -15.31 -3.42
N LEU A 33 5.53 -15.10 -4.71
CA LEU A 33 4.60 -15.53 -5.78
C LEU A 33 4.47 -17.06 -5.90
N GLU A 34 5.45 -17.82 -5.39
CA GLU A 34 5.41 -19.27 -5.33
C GLU A 34 4.56 -19.83 -4.17
N LEU A 35 4.10 -18.99 -3.25
CA LEU A 35 3.18 -19.40 -2.17
C LEU A 35 1.85 -19.90 -2.73
N ASP A 36 1.25 -20.86 -2.04
CA ASP A 36 -0.01 -21.48 -2.44
C ASP A 36 -1.13 -20.46 -2.59
N GLU A 37 -1.13 -19.45 -1.73
CA GLU A 37 -2.10 -18.35 -1.76
C GLU A 37 -2.13 -17.64 -3.11
N PHE A 38 -0.97 -17.33 -3.71
CA PHE A 38 -0.93 -16.68 -5.03
C PHE A 38 -1.14 -17.70 -6.17
N LYS A 39 -0.60 -18.90 -6.08
CA LYS A 39 -0.78 -19.94 -7.11
C LYS A 39 -2.23 -20.38 -7.25
N ASN A 40 -2.95 -20.42 -6.13
CA ASN A 40 -4.35 -20.82 -6.05
C ASN A 40 -5.23 -19.66 -5.57
N ALA A 41 -4.99 -18.45 -6.07
CA ALA A 41 -5.64 -17.22 -5.64
C ALA A 41 -7.18 -17.33 -5.60
N VAL A 42 -7.79 -18.03 -6.54
CA VAL A 42 -9.24 -18.27 -6.59
C VAL A 42 -9.78 -18.96 -5.32
N LEU A 43 -8.97 -19.79 -4.66
CA LEU A 43 -9.35 -20.51 -3.43
C LEU A 43 -9.16 -19.66 -2.17
N HIS A 44 -8.18 -18.79 -2.17
CA HIS A 44 -7.74 -18.07 -0.97
C HIS A 44 -8.25 -16.62 -0.92
N PHE A 45 -8.33 -15.94 -2.06
CA PHE A 45 -8.68 -14.53 -2.11
C PHE A 45 -10.18 -14.31 -2.14
N LYS A 46 -10.63 -13.29 -1.40
CA LYS A 46 -12.02 -12.84 -1.39
C LYS A 46 -12.11 -11.44 -1.98
N LYS A 47 -13.24 -11.16 -2.65
CA LYS A 47 -13.51 -9.84 -3.19
C LYS A 47 -13.38 -8.78 -2.11
N ALA A 48 -12.61 -7.74 -2.38
CA ALA A 48 -12.41 -6.66 -1.43
C ALA A 48 -13.71 -5.85 -1.27
N GLY A 49 -14.02 -5.45 -0.04
CA GLY A 49 -15.19 -4.61 0.25
C GLY A 49 -14.76 -3.22 0.71
N ILE A 50 -15.72 -2.30 0.71
CA ILE A 50 -15.61 -0.93 1.20
C ILE A 50 -16.34 -0.84 2.54
N GLY A 51 -15.82 -0.02 3.47
CA GLY A 51 -16.44 0.18 4.80
C GLY A 51 -15.88 -0.72 5.90
N LYS A 52 -16.41 -0.52 7.11
CA LYS A 52 -16.03 -1.29 8.30
C LYS A 52 -16.79 -2.61 8.39
N ARG A 53 -16.31 -3.52 9.26
CA ARG A 53 -16.75 -4.91 9.49
C ARG A 53 -18.25 -5.19 9.33
N HIS A 54 -19.11 -4.35 9.91
CA HIS A 54 -20.57 -4.58 9.91
C HIS A 54 -21.27 -3.94 8.69
N ASP A 55 -20.60 -2.95 8.05
CA ASP A 55 -21.12 -2.21 6.90
C ASP A 55 -20.31 -2.45 5.62
N LYS A 56 -19.53 -3.55 5.59
CA LYS A 56 -18.72 -3.90 4.44
C LYS A 56 -19.60 -4.21 3.23
N GLN A 57 -19.53 -3.36 2.21
CA GLN A 57 -20.24 -3.53 0.94
C GLN A 57 -19.26 -3.88 -0.16
N ILE A 58 -19.63 -4.86 -0.99
CA ILE A 58 -18.93 -5.15 -2.24
C ILE A 58 -19.52 -4.23 -3.31
N ASN A 59 -18.70 -3.34 -3.86
CA ASN A 59 -19.14 -2.43 -4.93
C ASN A 59 -18.10 -2.40 -6.05
N GLU A 60 -18.36 -3.19 -7.09
CA GLU A 60 -17.47 -3.34 -8.25
C GLU A 60 -17.33 -2.07 -9.09
N SER A 61 -18.27 -1.11 -8.96
CA SER A 61 -18.14 0.19 -9.60
C SER A 61 -17.12 1.12 -8.90
N ILE A 62 -16.59 0.71 -7.75
CA ILE A 62 -15.61 1.46 -6.94
C ILE A 62 -14.27 0.75 -6.89
N ARG A 63 -14.25 -0.57 -6.66
CA ARG A 63 -13.03 -1.39 -6.64
C ARG A 63 -13.26 -2.80 -7.14
N GLY A 64 -12.26 -3.34 -7.84
CA GLY A 64 -12.36 -4.66 -8.48
C GLY A 64 -11.32 -5.68 -8.01
N ASP A 65 -10.63 -5.43 -6.91
CA ASP A 65 -9.58 -6.30 -6.39
C ASP A 65 -10.08 -7.41 -5.46
N TYR A 66 -9.24 -8.42 -5.32
CA TYR A 66 -9.39 -9.53 -4.39
C TYR A 66 -8.26 -9.49 -3.38
N ILE A 67 -8.54 -9.84 -2.13
CA ILE A 67 -7.58 -9.77 -1.02
C ILE A 67 -7.57 -11.04 -0.18
N GLN A 68 -6.39 -11.33 0.38
CA GLN A 68 -6.18 -12.33 1.42
C GLN A 68 -5.39 -11.70 2.56
N TRP A 69 -6.01 -11.56 3.74
CA TRP A 69 -5.34 -11.04 4.93
C TRP A 69 -4.21 -11.97 5.37
N ILE A 70 -3.08 -11.40 5.75
CA ILE A 70 -1.91 -12.12 6.23
C ILE A 70 -2.02 -12.28 7.76
N ASP A 71 -2.04 -13.53 8.21
CA ASP A 71 -1.91 -13.86 9.64
C ASP A 71 -0.42 -13.84 10.01
N LYS A 72 0.00 -12.82 10.76
CA LYS A 72 1.40 -12.62 11.17
C LYS A 72 1.97 -13.81 11.96
N GLN A 73 1.12 -14.55 12.69
CA GLN A 73 1.56 -15.66 13.53
C GLN A 73 1.70 -16.98 12.76
N LYS A 74 1.03 -17.11 11.62
CA LYS A 74 1.01 -18.34 10.81
C LYS A 74 1.74 -18.20 9.47
N SER A 75 2.25 -17.00 9.18
CA SER A 75 2.96 -16.75 7.93
C SER A 75 4.26 -17.54 7.85
N ALA A 76 4.45 -18.20 6.72
CA ALA A 76 5.70 -18.88 6.39
C ALA A 76 6.69 -17.93 5.68
N GLU A 77 7.97 -18.35 5.60
CA GLU A 77 8.88 -17.71 4.66
C GLU A 77 8.32 -17.85 3.23
N PRO A 78 8.41 -16.81 2.37
CA PRO A 78 9.17 -15.57 2.54
C PRO A 78 8.36 -14.38 3.14
N LEU A 79 7.07 -14.54 3.48
CA LEU A 79 6.27 -13.47 4.06
C LEU A 79 6.79 -13.00 5.41
N THR A 80 7.22 -13.92 6.27
CA THR A 80 7.81 -13.58 7.58
C THR A 80 8.96 -12.59 7.46
N LEU A 81 9.81 -12.72 6.44
CA LEU A 81 10.90 -11.79 6.18
C LEU A 81 10.38 -10.38 5.84
N TYR A 82 9.35 -10.28 4.99
CA TYR A 82 8.72 -9.01 4.66
C TYR A 82 8.08 -8.35 5.89
N LEU A 83 7.33 -9.13 6.69
CA LEU A 83 6.69 -8.63 7.91
C LEU A 83 7.72 -8.10 8.92
N LYS A 84 8.83 -8.83 9.10
CA LYS A 84 9.95 -8.38 9.96
C LYS A 84 10.55 -7.04 9.47
N ARG A 85 10.71 -6.86 8.17
CA ARG A 85 11.17 -5.57 7.62
C ARG A 85 10.18 -4.43 7.89
N LEU A 86 8.88 -4.70 7.89
CA LEU A 86 7.89 -3.68 8.27
C LEU A 86 7.99 -3.33 9.76
N GLU A 87 8.21 -4.30 10.63
CA GLU A 87 8.45 -4.06 12.07
C GLU A 87 9.70 -3.20 12.31
N GLU A 88 10.79 -3.53 11.64
CA GLU A 88 12.03 -2.74 11.69
C GLU A 88 11.80 -1.31 11.15
N LEU A 89 11.03 -1.16 10.07
CA LEU A 89 10.68 0.13 9.48
C LEU A 89 9.80 0.96 10.44
N ILE A 90 8.81 0.37 11.10
CA ILE A 90 7.99 1.03 12.13
C ILE A 90 8.87 1.58 13.26
N GLN A 91 9.80 0.77 13.76
CA GLN A 91 10.74 1.21 14.80
C GLN A 91 11.60 2.38 14.33
N TYR A 92 12.11 2.31 13.10
CA TYR A 92 12.93 3.36 12.50
C TYR A 92 12.16 4.67 12.31
N ILE A 93 10.91 4.61 11.79
CA ILE A 93 10.02 5.76 11.64
C ILE A 93 9.71 6.39 13.01
N ASN A 94 9.39 5.59 14.02
CA ASN A 94 9.10 6.08 15.35
C ASN A 94 10.28 6.84 15.96
N GLN A 95 11.49 6.31 15.79
CA GLN A 95 12.72 6.94 16.32
C GLN A 95 13.08 8.22 15.56
N THR A 96 12.85 8.28 14.26
CA THR A 96 13.34 9.38 13.42
C THR A 96 12.29 10.49 13.23
N LEU A 97 11.01 10.13 13.07
CA LEU A 97 9.91 11.07 12.86
C LEU A 97 9.03 11.27 14.10
N PHE A 98 9.43 10.71 15.26
CA PHE A 98 8.70 10.79 16.52
C PHE A 98 7.24 10.39 16.41
N GLN A 99 6.97 9.37 15.56
CA GLN A 99 5.63 8.79 15.41
C GLN A 99 5.35 7.80 16.54
N SER A 100 4.07 7.48 16.75
CA SER A 100 3.63 6.52 17.78
C SER A 100 3.01 5.27 17.15
N LEU A 101 3.62 4.75 16.08
CA LEU A 101 3.15 3.55 15.41
C LEU A 101 3.34 2.34 16.33
N LYS A 102 2.31 1.51 16.47
CA LYS A 102 2.30 0.37 17.40
C LYS A 102 2.15 -0.97 16.70
N ASP A 103 1.50 -0.99 15.54
CA ASP A 103 1.20 -2.23 14.82
C ASP A 103 0.98 -1.94 13.32
N TYR A 104 0.70 -3.00 12.58
CA TYR A 104 0.36 -2.92 11.17
C TYR A 104 -0.61 -4.05 10.78
N GLU A 105 -1.36 -3.82 9.72
CA GLU A 105 -2.16 -4.84 9.05
C GLU A 105 -1.76 -4.91 7.57
N VAL A 106 -1.66 -6.13 7.02
CA VAL A 106 -1.25 -6.35 5.63
C VAL A 106 -2.11 -7.45 5.01
N HIS A 107 -2.42 -7.29 3.74
CA HIS A 107 -3.03 -8.32 2.92
C HIS A 107 -2.32 -8.47 1.58
N MET A 108 -2.36 -9.66 1.02
CA MET A 108 -2.06 -9.92 -0.38
C MET A 108 -3.20 -9.36 -1.23
N THR A 109 -2.88 -8.80 -2.40
CA THR A 109 -3.86 -8.18 -3.30
C THR A 109 -3.67 -8.65 -4.72
N VAL A 110 -4.78 -8.99 -5.37
CA VAL A 110 -4.86 -9.33 -6.79
C VAL A 110 -5.86 -8.39 -7.45
N TYR A 111 -5.40 -7.59 -8.40
CA TYR A 111 -6.24 -6.84 -9.33
C TYR A 111 -6.28 -7.59 -10.66
N PRO A 112 -7.39 -8.21 -11.06
CA PRO A 112 -7.54 -8.77 -12.40
C PRO A 112 -7.34 -7.72 -13.50
N ALA A 113 -6.98 -8.14 -14.70
CA ALA A 113 -6.88 -7.23 -15.84
C ALA A 113 -8.16 -6.39 -16.00
N GLY A 114 -7.99 -5.09 -16.26
CA GLY A 114 -9.08 -4.11 -16.40
C GLY A 114 -9.69 -3.63 -15.08
N SER A 115 -9.37 -4.25 -13.94
CA SER A 115 -9.90 -3.77 -12.66
C SER A 115 -9.15 -2.54 -12.14
N PHE A 116 -9.81 -1.81 -11.24
CA PHE A 116 -9.37 -0.52 -10.74
C PHE A 116 -9.80 -0.32 -9.29
N TYR A 117 -9.30 0.74 -8.66
CA TYR A 117 -9.86 1.29 -7.43
C TYR A 117 -9.96 2.81 -7.57
N LYS A 118 -11.17 3.35 -7.44
CA LYS A 118 -11.43 4.79 -7.56
C LYS A 118 -10.70 5.58 -6.50
N ARG A 119 -10.51 6.87 -6.75
CA ARG A 119 -9.88 7.84 -5.84
C ARG A 119 -10.52 7.81 -4.45
N HIS A 120 -9.67 7.65 -3.43
CA HIS A 120 -10.07 7.54 -2.04
C HIS A 120 -8.91 7.91 -1.10
N LEU A 121 -9.23 8.09 0.18
CA LEU A 121 -8.29 8.09 1.30
C LEU A 121 -8.36 6.74 2.01
N ASP A 122 -7.22 6.25 2.49
CA ASP A 122 -7.15 5.01 3.28
C ASP A 122 -7.61 5.19 4.72
N GLN A 123 -7.51 6.42 5.24
CA GLN A 123 -8.02 6.75 6.56
C GLN A 123 -9.51 7.09 6.49
N PHE A 124 -10.29 6.43 7.33
CA PHE A 124 -11.73 6.72 7.43
C PHE A 124 -11.98 7.88 8.39
N LYS A 125 -12.97 8.75 8.10
CA LYS A 125 -13.36 9.86 8.98
C LYS A 125 -13.72 9.42 10.42
N ALA A 126 -14.23 8.21 10.59
CA ALA A 126 -14.62 7.65 11.88
C ALA A 126 -13.57 6.70 12.49
N ASP A 127 -12.39 6.59 11.88
CA ASP A 127 -11.30 5.71 12.31
C ASP A 127 -9.98 6.22 11.77
N ASP A 128 -9.28 6.97 12.59
CA ASP A 128 -8.05 7.66 12.21
C ASP A 128 -6.77 6.88 12.55
N HIS A 129 -6.89 5.59 12.88
CA HIS A 129 -5.75 4.78 13.32
C HIS A 129 -4.77 4.38 12.23
N ARG A 130 -5.18 4.39 10.95
CA ARG A 130 -4.27 4.20 9.81
C ARG A 130 -3.47 5.46 9.57
N LYS A 131 -2.19 5.45 9.95
CA LYS A 131 -1.31 6.62 9.83
C LYS A 131 -0.52 6.62 8.53
N LEU A 132 -0.01 5.47 8.14
CA LEU A 132 0.74 5.31 6.89
C LEU A 132 0.19 4.13 6.09
N SER A 133 -0.01 4.35 4.79
CA SER A 133 -0.28 3.31 3.82
C SER A 133 1.04 2.78 3.27
N VAL A 134 1.16 1.48 3.12
CA VAL A 134 2.35 0.82 2.61
C VAL A 134 1.97 -0.21 1.55
N ILE A 135 2.58 -0.12 0.36
CA ILE A 135 2.29 -1.00 -0.78
C ILE A 135 3.61 -1.52 -1.34
N CYS A 136 3.82 -2.83 -1.32
CA CYS A 136 4.96 -3.47 -1.97
C CYS A 136 4.48 -4.28 -3.18
N TYR A 137 5.02 -3.95 -4.36
CA TYR A 137 4.59 -4.57 -5.62
C TYR A 137 5.35 -5.86 -5.92
N LEU A 138 4.64 -6.79 -6.58
CA LEU A 138 5.16 -8.12 -6.89
C LEU A 138 5.23 -8.42 -8.39
N ASN A 139 5.04 -7.44 -9.27
CA ASN A 139 4.90 -7.65 -10.70
C ASN A 139 6.26 -7.61 -11.41
N THR A 140 6.75 -8.78 -11.81
CA THR A 140 7.98 -8.88 -12.58
C THR A 140 7.77 -8.42 -14.03
N ASN A 141 8.81 -7.82 -14.63
CA ASN A 141 8.81 -7.38 -16.03
C ASN A 141 7.63 -6.46 -16.41
N TRP A 142 7.21 -5.59 -15.49
CA TRP A 142 6.14 -4.62 -15.75
C TRP A 142 6.59 -3.57 -16.74
N LYS A 143 5.75 -3.33 -17.76
CA LYS A 143 5.99 -2.32 -18.78
C LYS A 143 5.08 -1.09 -18.57
N GLU A 144 5.51 0.05 -19.03
CA GLU A 144 4.77 1.31 -18.87
C GLU A 144 3.42 1.31 -19.62
N ASP A 145 3.35 0.64 -20.76
CA ASP A 145 2.13 0.50 -21.57
C ASP A 145 1.11 -0.49 -20.99
N GLU A 146 1.47 -1.23 -19.94
CA GLU A 146 0.56 -2.15 -19.26
C GLU A 146 -0.41 -1.44 -18.29
N GLY A 147 -0.20 -0.14 -18.01
CA GLY A 147 -1.07 0.63 -17.10
C GLY A 147 -0.88 0.26 -15.63
N GLY A 148 -1.96 0.24 -14.83
CA GLY A 148 -1.97 -0.23 -13.44
C GLY A 148 -1.24 0.66 -12.43
N GLN A 149 -0.96 1.91 -12.78
CA GLN A 149 -0.28 2.85 -11.88
C GLN A 149 -1.12 3.10 -10.62
N LEU A 150 -0.43 3.29 -9.51
CA LEU A 150 -0.97 4.02 -8.38
C LEU A 150 -0.86 5.50 -8.70
N ARG A 151 -1.98 6.17 -8.88
CA ARG A 151 -2.02 7.62 -9.04
C ARG A 151 -2.28 8.27 -7.69
N MET A 152 -1.29 9.00 -7.19
CA MET A 152 -1.40 9.81 -5.97
C MET A 152 -1.78 11.24 -6.34
N HIS A 153 -2.78 11.79 -5.67
CA HIS A 153 -3.22 13.17 -5.78
C HIS A 153 -2.54 13.97 -4.68
N LEU A 154 -1.54 14.73 -5.05
CA LEU A 154 -0.68 15.42 -4.08
C LEU A 154 -1.29 16.75 -3.68
N PRO A 155 -1.29 17.08 -2.36
CA PRO A 155 -1.75 18.39 -1.91
C PRO A 155 -0.93 19.50 -2.57
N ALA A 156 -1.56 20.65 -2.81
CA ALA A 156 -0.85 21.82 -3.31
C ALA A 156 0.26 22.19 -2.31
N PRO A 157 1.46 22.58 -2.78
CA PRO A 157 2.49 23.08 -1.88
C PRO A 157 1.92 24.23 -1.05
N HIS A 158 2.21 24.27 0.26
CA HIS A 158 1.85 25.38 1.14
C HIS A 158 2.69 26.64 0.83
N LEU A 159 2.67 27.10 -0.41
CA LEU A 159 3.15 28.41 -0.78
C LEU A 159 1.99 29.38 -0.57
N PRO A 160 2.21 30.56 0.05
CA PRO A 160 1.20 31.60 0.08
C PRO A 160 0.92 32.01 -1.37
N THR A 161 -0.13 31.47 -1.95
CA THR A 161 -0.63 31.92 -3.25
C THR A 161 -1.14 33.34 -3.07
N LEU A 162 -0.56 34.25 -3.80
CA LEU A 162 -1.17 35.55 -4.04
C LEU A 162 -2.60 35.29 -4.53
N ARG A 163 -3.58 35.90 -3.87
CA ARG A 163 -5.03 35.69 -4.04
C ARG A 163 -5.38 35.46 -5.51
N GLY A 164 -5.94 34.31 -5.84
CA GLY A 164 -6.70 34.10 -7.07
C GLY A 164 -6.28 32.92 -7.96
N GLU A 165 -5.12 32.29 -7.78
CA GLU A 165 -4.77 31.10 -8.56
C GLU A 165 -5.08 29.86 -7.73
N GLY A 166 -6.16 29.15 -8.06
CA GLY A 166 -6.43 27.82 -7.56
C GLY A 166 -5.25 26.93 -7.93
N GLY A 167 -4.48 26.47 -6.94
CA GLY A 167 -3.32 25.61 -7.16
C GLY A 167 -3.72 24.42 -8.01
N GLN A 168 -3.05 24.24 -9.16
CA GLN A 168 -3.32 23.13 -10.04
C GLN A 168 -3.04 21.82 -9.30
N GLU A 169 -3.99 20.91 -9.30
CA GLU A 169 -3.86 19.59 -8.69
C GLU A 169 -2.64 18.87 -9.31
N ARG A 170 -1.75 18.40 -8.46
CA ARG A 170 -0.56 17.66 -8.90
C ARG A 170 -0.80 16.17 -8.69
N THR A 171 -0.53 15.38 -9.71
CA THR A 171 -0.59 13.92 -9.60
C THR A 171 0.81 13.31 -9.73
N LYS A 172 1.00 12.17 -9.09
CA LYS A 172 2.19 11.33 -9.21
C LYS A 172 1.77 9.90 -9.53
N ASP A 173 2.12 9.45 -10.72
CA ASP A 173 1.90 8.06 -11.14
C ASP A 173 3.09 7.19 -10.74
N VAL A 174 2.80 6.04 -10.13
CA VAL A 174 3.79 5.06 -9.70
C VAL A 174 3.49 3.71 -10.34
N PHE A 175 4.38 3.22 -11.19
CA PHE A 175 4.26 1.90 -11.80
C PHE A 175 4.47 0.78 -10.77
N PRO A 176 3.69 -0.29 -10.83
CA PRO A 176 3.70 -1.37 -9.84
C PRO A 176 4.84 -2.38 -10.08
N THR A 177 6.08 -1.90 -10.19
CA THR A 177 7.27 -2.70 -10.47
C THR A 177 7.66 -3.59 -9.28
N ALA A 178 8.02 -4.83 -9.54
CA ALA A 178 8.42 -5.81 -8.52
C ALA A 178 9.49 -5.29 -7.56
N GLY A 179 9.27 -5.51 -6.26
CA GLY A 179 10.16 -5.08 -5.19
C GLY A 179 10.09 -3.59 -4.83
N ARG A 180 9.32 -2.78 -5.55
CA ARG A 180 9.08 -1.36 -5.21
C ARG A 180 8.14 -1.26 -4.03
N LEU A 181 8.53 -0.47 -3.03
CA LEU A 181 7.69 -0.07 -1.90
C LEU A 181 7.26 1.38 -2.08
N VAL A 182 5.98 1.63 -1.88
CA VAL A 182 5.40 2.97 -1.75
C VAL A 182 4.88 3.12 -0.33
N CYS A 183 5.23 4.21 0.34
CA CYS A 183 4.72 4.53 1.67
C CYS A 183 4.22 5.97 1.66
N PHE A 184 3.03 6.24 2.21
CA PHE A 184 2.46 7.59 2.23
C PHE A 184 1.49 7.79 3.40
N ARG A 185 1.23 9.06 3.73
CA ARG A 185 0.30 9.45 4.79
C ARG A 185 -1.14 9.12 4.40
N SER A 186 -1.77 8.22 5.16
CA SER A 186 -3.11 7.70 4.88
C SER A 186 -4.21 8.74 4.99
N ASP A 187 -3.97 9.82 5.74
CA ASP A 187 -4.90 10.92 6.02
C ASP A 187 -4.80 12.08 5.03
N GLN A 188 -3.75 12.13 4.20
CA GLN A 188 -3.46 13.30 3.37
C GLN A 188 -3.41 13.02 1.87
N ILE A 189 -3.05 11.79 1.47
CA ILE A 189 -2.83 11.48 0.07
C ILE A 189 -3.99 10.64 -0.47
N GLU A 190 -4.90 11.32 -1.17
CA GLU A 190 -5.87 10.61 -1.98
C GLU A 190 -5.17 9.90 -3.13
N HIS A 191 -5.64 8.71 -3.44
CA HIS A 191 -5.03 7.91 -4.48
C HIS A 191 -6.05 7.00 -5.16
N GLU A 192 -5.69 6.52 -6.35
CA GLU A 192 -6.46 5.58 -7.13
C GLU A 192 -5.56 4.53 -7.79
N VAL A 193 -6.12 3.37 -8.10
CA VAL A 193 -5.46 2.35 -8.90
C VAL A 193 -6.05 2.39 -10.30
N LEU A 194 -5.22 2.72 -11.29
CA LEU A 194 -5.63 2.75 -12.69
C LEU A 194 -5.74 1.33 -13.25
N PRO A 195 -6.61 1.10 -14.26
CA PRO A 195 -6.71 -0.20 -14.91
C PRO A 195 -5.38 -0.65 -15.51
N ALA A 196 -5.12 -1.95 -15.47
CA ALA A 196 -3.97 -2.58 -16.11
C ALA A 196 -4.43 -3.56 -17.19
N THR A 197 -3.60 -3.79 -18.19
CA THR A 197 -3.88 -4.77 -19.26
C THR A 197 -3.65 -6.21 -18.82
N ARG A 198 -2.99 -6.40 -17.67
CA ARG A 198 -2.78 -7.70 -17.04
C ARG A 198 -3.04 -7.67 -15.54
N GLU A 199 -2.96 -8.81 -14.90
CA GLU A 199 -3.06 -8.95 -13.45
C GLU A 199 -1.96 -8.15 -12.73
N ARG A 200 -2.34 -7.45 -11.64
CA ARG A 200 -1.48 -6.62 -10.82
C ARG A 200 -1.50 -7.12 -9.37
N LEU A 201 -0.32 -7.44 -8.86
CA LEU A 201 -0.13 -8.09 -7.56
C LEU A 201 0.62 -7.17 -6.60
N SER A 202 0.21 -7.17 -5.33
CA SER A 202 0.90 -6.42 -4.28
C SER A 202 0.68 -7.01 -2.88
N LEU A 203 1.55 -6.61 -1.95
CA LEU A 203 1.31 -6.67 -0.51
C LEU A 203 0.91 -5.25 -0.11
N THR A 204 -0.31 -5.08 0.38
CA THR A 204 -0.88 -3.78 0.73
C THR A 204 -1.26 -3.76 2.20
N GLY A 205 -0.91 -2.70 2.90
CA GLY A 205 -1.18 -2.61 4.33
C GLY A 205 -1.11 -1.20 4.87
N TRP A 206 -1.32 -1.12 6.19
CA TRP A 206 -1.34 0.14 6.92
C TRP A 206 -0.56 0.00 8.23
N MET A 207 0.21 1.03 8.58
CA MET A 207 0.83 1.16 9.88
C MET A 207 -0.09 1.97 10.80
N LEU A 208 -0.28 1.49 12.03
CA LEU A 208 -1.32 1.91 12.94
C LEU A 208 -0.72 2.47 14.24
N ASP A 209 -1.38 3.47 14.85
CA ASP A 209 -1.05 3.97 16.19
C ASP A 209 -1.73 3.19 17.33
N GLN A 210 -2.40 2.08 17.01
CA GLN A 210 -2.99 1.14 17.96
C GLN A 210 -2.66 -0.30 17.58
N LEU A 211 -2.85 -1.23 18.53
CA LEU A 211 -2.69 -2.66 18.26
C LEU A 211 -3.87 -3.18 17.42
N VAL A 212 -3.57 -4.01 16.45
CA VAL A 212 -4.59 -4.75 15.70
C VAL A 212 -5.19 -5.81 16.61
N GLU A 213 -6.48 -5.70 16.89
CA GLU A 213 -7.19 -6.80 17.54
C GLU A 213 -7.21 -8.01 16.60
N LEU A 214 -6.82 -9.19 17.11
CA LEU A 214 -6.78 -10.47 16.38
C LEU A 214 -8.18 -10.98 15.95
N ARG A 215 -9.05 -10.11 15.46
CA ARG A 215 -10.42 -10.43 15.04
C ARG A 215 -10.56 -10.76 13.56
N TYR A 216 -9.44 -10.84 12.84
CA TYR A 216 -9.46 -11.20 11.42
C TYR A 216 -9.19 -12.68 11.15
N LEU A 217 -9.09 -13.45 12.22
CA LEU A 217 -8.93 -14.90 12.18
C LEU A 217 -10.28 -15.62 12.07
#